data_991b842e7287b162ccc5d779ead0bea9
#
_entry.id   991b842e7287b162ccc5d779ead0bea9
#
_cell.length_a   1.000
_cell.length_b   1.000
_cell.length_c   1.000
_cell.angle_alpha   90.00
_cell.angle_beta   90.00
_cell.angle_gamma   90.00
#
_symmetry.space_group_name_H-M   'P 1'
#
loop_
_entity.id
_entity.type
_entity.pdbx_description
1 polymer ?
#
loop_
_entity_poly.entity_id
_entity_poly.type
_entity_poly.pdbx_seq_one_letter_code
_entity_poly.pdbx_strand_id
1 'polypeptide(L)'
;MIRIVIAEDQRMVLGALGSLLSLEDDMEVVGMANNGEDAIQLVKQFEPDICIMDIEMPGKSGLEAAEKLRILNCKVIILTTFARSGYFQRAIKAGVHGYLLKDSPSEELANAIRQRQPE
;
A
#
# COMPACT_ATOMS: atom_id res chain seq x y z
N MET A 1 -11.39 13.47 0.42
CA MET A 1 -10.54 12.64 -0.49
C MET A 1 -9.71 11.67 0.32
N ILE A 2 -9.66 10.45 -0.13
CA ILE A 2 -8.76 9.45 0.45
C ILE A 2 -7.37 9.68 -0.14
N ARG A 3 -6.39 9.99 0.70
CA ARG A 3 -5.02 10.27 0.26
C ARG A 3 -4.18 9.01 0.37
N ILE A 4 -3.46 8.69 -0.70
CA ILE A 4 -2.82 7.38 -0.87
C ILE A 4 -1.35 7.53 -1.26
N VAL A 5 -0.48 6.74 -0.63
CA VAL A 5 0.89 6.53 -1.06
C VAL A 5 0.99 5.09 -1.60
N ILE A 6 1.66 4.92 -2.73
CA ILE A 6 1.87 3.61 -3.35
C ILE A 6 3.36 3.28 -3.33
N ALA A 7 3.72 2.08 -2.88
CA ALA A 7 5.09 1.59 -2.89
C ALA A 7 5.18 0.29 -3.67
N GLU A 8 5.92 0.30 -4.77
CA GLU A 8 6.08 -0.83 -5.68
C GLU A 8 7.36 -0.67 -6.46
N ASP A 9 8.20 -1.70 -6.50
CA ASP A 9 9.50 -1.61 -7.17
C ASP A 9 9.43 -1.75 -8.70
N GLN A 10 8.39 -2.36 -9.23
CA GLN A 10 8.21 -2.47 -10.67
C GLN A 10 7.52 -1.21 -11.21
N ARG A 11 8.25 -0.43 -11.99
CA ARG A 11 7.76 0.86 -12.48
C ARG A 11 6.45 0.76 -13.25
N MET A 12 6.29 -0.26 -14.07
CA MET A 12 5.08 -0.43 -14.86
C MET A 12 3.87 -0.69 -13.96
N VAL A 13 4.04 -1.51 -12.93
CA VAL A 13 2.98 -1.80 -11.97
C VAL A 13 2.66 -0.55 -11.16
N LEU A 14 3.68 0.17 -10.72
CA LEU A 14 3.52 1.41 -9.96
C LEU A 14 2.71 2.44 -10.75
N GLY A 15 3.08 2.64 -12.01
CA GLY A 15 2.38 3.59 -12.88
C GLY A 15 0.94 3.16 -13.15
N ALA A 16 0.71 1.86 -13.37
CA ALA A 16 -0.63 1.35 -13.60
C ALA A 16 -1.53 1.55 -12.38
N LEU A 17 -1.02 1.24 -11.19
CA LEU A 17 -1.78 1.45 -9.95
C LEU A 17 -2.11 2.92 -9.74
N GLY A 18 -1.14 3.80 -9.96
CA GLY A 18 -1.35 5.24 -9.83
C GLY A 18 -2.43 5.73 -10.79
N SER A 19 -2.38 5.29 -12.04
CA SER A 19 -3.37 5.68 -13.05
C SER A 19 -4.77 5.17 -12.70
N LEU A 20 -4.86 3.90 -12.29
CA LEU A 20 -6.16 3.30 -11.93
C LEU A 20 -6.80 4.02 -10.75
N LEU A 21 -6.03 4.30 -9.71
CA LEU A 21 -6.58 4.97 -8.54
C LEU A 21 -6.90 6.44 -8.79
N SER A 22 -6.16 7.08 -9.69
CA SER A 22 -6.43 8.47 -10.06
C SER A 22 -7.74 8.64 -10.83
N LEU A 23 -8.29 7.55 -11.38
CA LEU A 23 -9.60 7.59 -12.03
C LEU A 23 -10.76 7.62 -11.03
N GLU A 24 -10.51 7.29 -9.77
CA GLU A 24 -11.54 7.32 -8.75
C GLU A 24 -11.70 8.74 -8.20
N ASP A 25 -12.94 9.24 -8.19
CA ASP A 25 -13.22 10.62 -7.80
C ASP A 25 -12.93 10.90 -6.33
N ASP A 26 -12.95 9.89 -5.48
CA ASP A 26 -12.77 10.02 -4.04
C ASP A 26 -11.35 9.72 -3.58
N MET A 27 -10.41 9.54 -4.50
CA MET A 27 -9.04 9.14 -4.18
C MET A 27 -8.01 10.08 -4.80
N GLU A 28 -6.91 10.29 -4.07
CA GLU A 28 -5.79 11.09 -4.55
C GLU A 28 -4.49 10.39 -4.22
N VAL A 29 -3.68 10.10 -5.23
CA VAL A 29 -2.35 9.53 -5.04
C VAL A 29 -1.40 10.68 -4.76
N VAL A 30 -0.93 10.80 -3.52
CA VAL A 30 -0.09 11.92 -3.10
C VAL A 30 1.40 11.61 -3.18
N GLY A 31 1.77 10.34 -3.36
CA GLY A 31 3.17 9.97 -3.51
C GLY A 31 3.33 8.55 -4.01
N MET A 32 4.44 8.31 -4.71
CA MET A 32 4.79 6.99 -5.22
C MET A 32 6.26 6.72 -4.90
N ALA A 33 6.54 5.52 -4.41
CA ALA A 33 7.88 5.09 -4.04
C ALA A 33 8.19 3.74 -4.67
N ASN A 34 9.47 3.46 -4.89
CA ASN A 34 9.89 2.17 -5.44
C ASN A 34 10.64 1.31 -4.42
N ASN A 35 10.62 1.71 -3.16
CA ASN A 35 11.21 0.93 -2.07
C ASN A 35 10.57 1.34 -0.74
N GLY A 36 10.80 0.53 0.29
CA GLY A 36 10.17 0.74 1.59
C GLY A 36 10.65 1.98 2.33
N GLU A 37 11.93 2.32 2.21
CA GLU A 37 12.49 3.51 2.86
C GLU A 37 11.83 4.78 2.35
N ASP A 38 11.74 4.93 1.04
CA ASP A 38 11.12 6.10 0.43
C ASP A 38 9.64 6.17 0.75
N ALA A 39 8.97 5.00 0.82
CA ALA A 39 7.56 4.96 1.21
C ALA A 39 7.36 5.51 2.61
N ILE A 40 8.22 5.13 3.56
CA ILE A 40 8.14 5.62 4.93
C ILE A 40 8.33 7.14 4.96
N GLN A 41 9.29 7.66 4.19
CA GLN A 41 9.53 9.09 4.13
C GLN A 41 8.33 9.84 3.57
N LEU A 42 7.69 9.29 2.52
CA LEU A 42 6.50 9.91 1.94
C LEU A 42 5.34 9.92 2.92
N VAL A 43 5.17 8.83 3.69
CA VAL A 43 4.12 8.77 4.70
C VAL A 43 4.36 9.82 5.79
N LYS A 44 5.59 9.99 6.22
CA LYS A 44 5.92 11.03 7.20
C LYS A 44 5.66 12.43 6.67
N GLN A 45 5.94 12.65 5.40
CA GLN A 45 5.81 13.96 4.77
C GLN A 45 4.38 14.35 4.47
N PHE A 46 3.60 13.42 3.89
CA PHE A 46 2.25 13.72 3.40
C PHE A 46 1.14 13.27 4.33
N GLU A 47 1.42 12.42 5.30
CA GLU A 47 0.46 11.88 6.24
C GLU A 47 -0.80 11.35 5.54
N PRO A 48 -0.62 10.37 4.61
CA PRO A 48 -1.76 9.83 3.85
C PRO A 48 -2.66 8.99 4.74
N ASP A 49 -3.87 8.73 4.26
CA ASP A 49 -4.81 7.86 4.94
C ASP A 49 -4.40 6.38 4.77
N ILE A 50 -3.89 6.05 3.59
CA ILE A 50 -3.59 4.66 3.22
C ILE A 50 -2.26 4.59 2.48
N CYS A 51 -1.49 3.54 2.77
CA CYS A 51 -0.31 3.18 2.01
C CYS A 51 -0.52 1.79 1.39
N ILE A 52 -0.43 1.72 0.07
CA ILE A 52 -0.47 0.45 -0.66
C ILE A 52 0.96 0.02 -0.89
N MET A 53 1.31 -1.20 -0.52
CA MET A 53 2.70 -1.62 -0.48
C MET A 53 2.89 -3.04 -0.97
N ASP A 54 3.87 -3.24 -1.85
CA ASP A 54 4.31 -4.56 -2.26
C ASP A 54 5.18 -5.18 -1.15
N ILE A 55 5.13 -6.49 -0.99
CA ILE A 55 5.96 -7.18 -0.02
C ILE A 55 7.42 -7.21 -0.45
N GLU A 56 7.67 -7.56 -1.71
CA GLU A 56 9.03 -7.77 -2.22
C GLU A 56 9.56 -6.51 -2.88
N MET A 57 10.39 -5.78 -2.14
CA MET A 57 11.05 -4.57 -2.62
C MET A 57 12.51 -4.55 -2.20
N PRO A 58 13.39 -3.89 -2.97
CA PRO A 58 14.81 -3.80 -2.59
C PRO A 58 14.99 -3.12 -1.24
N GLY A 59 15.95 -3.59 -0.49
CA GLY A 59 16.24 -3.05 0.84
C GLY A 59 15.24 -3.52 1.86
N LYS A 60 14.48 -2.59 2.42
CA LYS A 60 13.47 -2.91 3.43
C LYS A 60 12.24 -3.51 2.77
N SER A 61 11.83 -4.70 3.23
CA SER A 61 10.63 -5.36 2.69
C SER A 61 9.37 -4.58 3.04
N GLY A 62 8.29 -4.85 2.30
CA GLY A 62 7.01 -4.22 2.58
C GLY A 62 6.49 -4.54 3.98
N LEU A 63 6.80 -5.73 4.51
CA LEU A 63 6.39 -6.11 5.85
C LEU A 63 7.14 -5.34 6.93
N GLU A 64 8.45 -5.12 6.75
CA GLU A 64 9.24 -4.31 7.66
C GLU A 64 8.78 -2.86 7.64
N ALA A 65 8.49 -2.33 6.46
CA ALA A 65 7.98 -0.98 6.32
C ALA A 65 6.60 -0.85 6.98
N ALA A 66 5.73 -1.85 6.82
CA ALA A 66 4.41 -1.84 7.44
C ALA A 66 4.48 -1.75 8.96
N GLU A 67 5.42 -2.47 9.57
CA GLU A 67 5.63 -2.40 11.01
C GLU A 67 5.97 -0.99 11.47
N LYS A 68 6.79 -0.29 10.71
CA LYS A 68 7.15 1.10 11.04
C LYS A 68 5.99 2.06 10.81
N LEU A 69 5.16 1.80 9.81
CA LEU A 69 4.03 2.65 9.50
C LEU A 69 2.89 2.55 10.52
N ARG A 70 2.84 1.47 11.30
CA ARG A 70 1.84 1.34 12.38
C ARG A 70 1.86 2.52 13.33
N ILE A 71 3.05 3.06 13.60
CA ILE A 71 3.22 4.16 14.54
C ILE A 71 2.72 5.48 13.94
N LEU A 72 2.62 5.57 12.63
CA LEU A 72 2.30 6.81 11.93
C LEU A 72 0.82 6.98 11.58
N ASN A 73 -0.05 6.15 12.15
CA ASN A 73 -1.50 6.21 11.91
C ASN A 73 -1.91 6.05 10.44
N CYS A 74 -1.05 5.42 9.65
CA CYS A 74 -1.35 5.15 8.25
C CYS A 74 -1.82 3.71 8.12
N LYS A 75 -2.95 3.50 7.47
CA LYS A 75 -3.45 2.15 7.21
C LYS A 75 -2.73 1.55 6.03
N VAL A 76 -2.28 0.31 6.17
CA VAL A 76 -1.46 -0.35 5.16
C VAL A 76 -2.24 -1.48 4.49
N ILE A 77 -2.26 -1.48 3.16
CA ILE A 77 -2.79 -2.56 2.36
C ILE A 77 -1.62 -3.17 1.59
N ILE A 78 -1.42 -4.47 1.77
CA ILE A 78 -0.37 -5.20 1.08
C ILE A 78 -0.90 -5.74 -0.24
N LEU A 79 -0.16 -5.51 -1.32
CA LEU A 79 -0.38 -6.16 -2.60
C LEU A 79 0.77 -7.11 -2.86
N THR A 80 0.46 -8.33 -3.28
CA THR A 80 1.49 -9.33 -3.56
C THR A 80 1.13 -10.17 -4.78
N THR A 81 2.15 -10.64 -5.48
CA THR A 81 1.96 -11.56 -6.60
C THR A 81 1.59 -12.96 -6.13
N PHE A 82 2.10 -13.36 -4.98
CA PHE A 82 1.92 -14.71 -4.45
C PHE A 82 1.30 -14.69 -3.06
N ALA A 83 0.23 -15.46 -2.89
CA ALA A 83 -0.40 -15.65 -1.58
C ALA A 83 0.34 -16.74 -0.82
N ARG A 84 1.51 -16.44 -0.30
CA ARG A 84 2.25 -17.39 0.55
C ARG A 84 1.73 -17.30 1.98
N SER A 85 1.44 -18.44 2.58
CA SER A 85 0.87 -18.46 3.93
C SER A 85 1.78 -17.77 4.96
N GLY A 86 3.09 -17.91 4.82
CA GLY A 86 4.03 -17.25 5.72
C GLY A 86 3.94 -15.72 5.64
N TYR A 87 3.76 -15.18 4.44
CA TYR A 87 3.61 -13.74 4.27
C TYR A 87 2.31 -13.23 4.89
N PHE A 88 1.23 -13.99 4.74
CA PHE A 88 -0.06 -13.61 5.30
C PHE A 88 0.02 -13.51 6.83
N GLN A 89 0.63 -14.50 7.48
CA GLN A 89 0.83 -14.50 8.92
C GLN A 89 1.68 -13.32 9.39
N ARG A 90 2.76 -13.04 8.67
CA ARG A 90 3.64 -11.91 8.98
C ARG A 90 2.92 -10.58 8.79
N ALA A 91 2.08 -10.48 7.77
CA ALA A 91 1.30 -9.28 7.52
C ALA A 91 0.33 -9.00 8.67
N ILE A 92 -0.34 -10.02 9.16
CA ILE A 92 -1.23 -9.88 10.31
C ILE A 92 -0.45 -9.39 11.53
N LYS A 93 0.72 -9.96 11.80
CA LYS A 93 1.57 -9.55 12.92
C LYS A 93 2.08 -8.13 12.76
N ALA A 94 2.34 -7.70 11.52
CA ALA A 94 2.78 -6.34 11.24
C ALA A 94 1.65 -5.32 11.38
N GLY A 95 0.41 -5.78 11.56
CA GLY A 95 -0.72 -4.90 11.74
C GLY A 95 -1.26 -4.29 10.47
N VAL A 96 -1.09 -4.97 9.31
CA VAL A 96 -1.65 -4.45 8.07
C VAL A 96 -3.17 -4.55 8.07
N HIS A 97 -3.81 -3.67 7.33
CA HIS A 97 -5.26 -3.54 7.30
C HIS A 97 -5.90 -4.22 6.12
N GLY A 98 -5.10 -4.65 5.13
CA GLY A 98 -5.60 -5.37 3.98
C GLY A 98 -4.48 -6.15 3.31
N TYR A 99 -4.84 -7.21 2.60
CA TYR A 99 -3.90 -8.10 1.93
C TYR A 99 -4.56 -8.60 0.66
N LEU A 100 -4.07 -8.17 -0.50
CA LEU A 100 -4.67 -8.50 -1.79
C LEU A 100 -3.61 -9.04 -2.74
N LEU A 101 -4.08 -9.81 -3.73
CA LEU A 101 -3.22 -10.27 -4.82
C LEU A 101 -3.16 -9.19 -5.91
N LYS A 102 -2.02 -9.05 -6.56
CA LYS A 102 -1.82 -8.06 -7.63
C LYS A 102 -2.71 -8.29 -8.84
N ASP A 103 -3.14 -9.52 -9.07
CA ASP A 103 -4.03 -9.86 -10.18
C ASP A 103 -5.51 -9.74 -9.84
N SER A 104 -5.83 -9.28 -8.65
CA SER A 104 -7.22 -9.01 -8.27
C SER A 104 -7.77 -7.85 -9.11
N PRO A 105 -9.07 -7.86 -9.41
CA PRO A 105 -9.68 -6.75 -10.14
C PRO A 105 -9.47 -5.41 -9.43
N SER A 106 -9.32 -4.34 -10.21
CA SER A 106 -9.11 -3.00 -9.64
C SER A 106 -10.25 -2.56 -8.73
N GLU A 107 -11.46 -3.09 -8.96
CA GLU A 107 -12.61 -2.82 -8.10
C GLU A 107 -12.40 -3.34 -6.69
N GLU A 108 -11.77 -4.50 -6.54
CA GLU A 108 -11.46 -5.04 -5.21
C GLU A 108 -10.51 -4.14 -4.45
N LEU A 109 -9.51 -3.61 -5.14
CA LEU A 109 -8.56 -2.70 -4.51
C LEU A 109 -9.27 -1.41 -4.08
N ALA A 110 -10.07 -0.81 -4.95
CA ALA A 110 -10.80 0.41 -4.63
C ALA A 110 -11.74 0.19 -3.44
N ASN A 111 -12.45 -0.94 -3.43
CA ASN A 111 -13.34 -1.26 -2.32
C ASN A 111 -12.58 -1.47 -1.00
N ALA A 112 -11.43 -2.12 -1.06
CA ALA A 112 -10.60 -2.32 0.11
C ALA A 112 -10.12 -0.98 0.68
N ILE A 113 -9.77 -0.05 -0.17
CA ILE A 113 -9.35 1.29 0.24
C ILE A 113 -10.50 2.02 0.93
N ARG A 114 -11.68 1.99 0.33
CA ARG A 114 -12.86 2.67 0.88
C ARG A 114 -13.29 2.13 2.24
N GLN A 115 -13.17 0.82 2.43
CA GLN A 115 -13.54 0.19 3.69
C GLN A 115 -12.61 0.59 4.84
N ARG A 116 -11.41 1.07 4.53
CA ARG A 116 -10.39 1.38 5.51
C ARG A 116 -10.14 2.86 5.70
N GLN A 117 -10.90 3.71 5.03
CA GLN A 117 -10.75 5.14 5.20
C GLN A 117 -11.12 5.54 6.63
N PRO A 118 -10.47 6.56 7.20
CA PRO A 118 -10.84 7.03 8.53
C PRO A 118 -12.23 7.67 8.52
N GLU A 119 -12.94 7.47 9.58
CA GLU A 119 -14.26 8.07 9.76
C GLU A 119 -14.18 9.53 10.20
#